data_e7dd9066f5cf90a943778237463e2be5
#
_entry.id   e7dd9066f5cf90a943778237463e2be5
#
_cell.length_a   1.000
_cell.length_b   1.000
_cell.length_c   1.000
_cell.angle_alpha   90.00
_cell.angle_beta   90.00
_cell.angle_gamma   90.00
#
_symmetry.space_group_name_H-M   'P 1'
#
loop_
_entity.id
_entity.type
_entity.pdbx_description
1 polymer ?
#
loop_
_entity_poly.entity_id
_entity_poly.type
_entity_poly.pdbx_seq_one_letter_code
_entity_poly.pdbx_strand_id
1 'polypeptide(L)'
;MKDSQLIHRRRVLFAASLSDFLKAKEEFFSELDKLAASGNKAEAVRWAADMFIDAQSFLTAWKLDRWLAKEEKDALIDACRSFIAGNGTAEELSSAEAEVENIRQCKLMAASRATLEGKLNIYWGHDKCDEIDYSLRRGASFTTSNPGKVNGYRKDYPEEWAALVKEAKAEYGDVSTVKLLSVLTMKVVAMMARHTAPIFEATDGQYGFSSIQVSPKNWNNADAMEQEICFWYEGLKKELGTETPNITFKVPATPAAVVAAKRVSAKYARLRVCATSNFTTRQHVEFYDALEGRDPAGLLVIVDVHLRTYSRPEFEAMGVADPERYCELLVSMIYRKCYRLLRERGLNLQLNGAGIRDAQGVRNNFTTDMALPVTFTIMPEVVKDFDANPKPLVDAMHDEIPAADMDILNKSKIFRQAYYEEEFPWDNIRSFPPYCLMMDKFEEAYDACIAALEG
;
A
#
# COMPACT_ATOMS: atom_id res chain seq x y z
N MET A 1 7.56 15.76 -4.56
CA MET A 1 6.49 16.65 -5.10
C MET A 1 6.19 17.72 -4.07
N LYS A 2 6.14 19.00 -4.43
CA LYS A 2 5.79 20.02 -3.43
C LYS A 2 4.32 19.84 -3.03
N ASP A 3 4.03 19.82 -1.73
CA ASP A 3 2.66 19.64 -1.20
C ASP A 3 1.64 20.57 -1.85
N SER A 4 2.05 21.79 -2.23
CA SER A 4 1.17 22.76 -2.90
C SER A 4 0.58 22.24 -4.22
N GLN A 5 1.37 21.59 -5.07
CA GLN A 5 0.88 21.02 -6.35
C GLN A 5 -0.17 19.94 -6.09
N LEU A 6 0.10 19.01 -5.18
CA LEU A 6 -0.82 17.94 -4.85
C LEU A 6 -2.14 18.48 -4.30
N ILE A 7 -2.08 19.46 -3.40
CA ILE A 7 -3.26 20.10 -2.80
C ILE A 7 -4.13 20.73 -3.89
N HIS A 8 -3.57 21.53 -4.79
CA HIS A 8 -4.34 22.18 -5.85
C HIS A 8 -5.02 21.16 -6.78
N ARG A 9 -4.29 20.12 -7.23
CA ARG A 9 -4.85 19.06 -8.07
C ARG A 9 -5.99 18.32 -7.37
N ARG A 10 -5.81 17.95 -6.10
CA ARG A 10 -6.82 17.19 -5.34
C ARG A 10 -8.06 18.03 -5.05
N ARG A 11 -7.91 19.33 -4.80
CA ARG A 11 -9.06 20.25 -4.65
C ARG A 11 -9.93 20.32 -5.91
N VAL A 12 -9.33 20.26 -7.10
CA VAL A 12 -10.09 20.23 -8.36
C VAL A 12 -10.78 18.87 -8.53
N LEU A 13 -10.00 17.76 -8.46
CA LEU A 13 -10.50 16.42 -8.79
C LEU A 13 -11.53 15.87 -7.79
N PHE A 14 -11.48 16.30 -6.53
CA PHE A 14 -12.31 15.80 -5.45
C PHE A 14 -13.15 16.91 -4.79
N ALA A 15 -13.48 17.95 -5.54
CA ALA A 15 -14.37 19.00 -5.07
C ALA A 15 -15.73 18.45 -4.61
N ALA A 16 -16.32 19.04 -3.60
CA ALA A 16 -17.57 18.55 -3.01
C ALA A 16 -18.82 18.88 -3.84
N SER A 17 -18.73 19.90 -4.69
CA SER A 17 -19.81 20.39 -5.55
C SER A 17 -19.28 20.95 -6.87
N LEU A 18 -20.18 21.20 -7.85
CA LEU A 18 -19.83 21.88 -9.09
C LEU A 18 -19.25 23.27 -8.83
N SER A 19 -19.81 24.02 -7.88
CA SER A 19 -19.30 25.35 -7.51
C SER A 19 -17.89 25.30 -6.99
N ASP A 20 -17.58 24.31 -6.11
CA ASP A 20 -16.23 24.12 -5.56
C ASP A 20 -15.26 23.69 -6.65
N PHE A 21 -15.70 22.84 -7.58
CA PHE A 21 -14.91 22.42 -8.74
C PHE A 21 -14.54 23.62 -9.63
N LEU A 22 -15.50 24.43 -10.01
CA LEU A 22 -15.26 25.59 -10.87
C LEU A 22 -14.29 26.59 -10.22
N LYS A 23 -14.48 26.87 -8.92
CA LYS A 23 -13.58 27.73 -8.15
C LYS A 23 -12.17 27.14 -8.05
N ALA A 24 -12.04 25.86 -7.68
CA ALA A 24 -10.73 25.19 -7.56
C ALA A 24 -10.01 25.12 -8.91
N LYS A 25 -10.73 24.90 -10.01
CA LYS A 25 -10.19 24.93 -11.38
C LYS A 25 -9.64 26.31 -11.74
N GLU A 26 -10.40 27.38 -11.47
CA GLU A 26 -9.94 28.76 -11.69
C GLU A 26 -8.67 29.08 -10.87
N GLU A 27 -8.66 28.74 -9.58
CA GLU A 27 -7.48 28.89 -8.71
C GLU A 27 -6.28 28.11 -9.25
N PHE A 28 -6.48 26.87 -9.70
CA PHE A 28 -5.40 26.03 -10.26
C PHE A 28 -4.77 26.67 -11.51
N PHE A 29 -5.57 27.12 -12.49
CA PHE A 29 -5.03 27.75 -13.69
C PHE A 29 -4.39 29.11 -13.39
N SER A 30 -4.93 29.88 -12.44
CA SER A 30 -4.29 31.11 -11.96
C SER A 30 -2.90 30.87 -11.38
N GLU A 31 -2.69 29.76 -10.64
CA GLU A 31 -1.36 29.39 -10.14
C GLU A 31 -0.43 28.95 -11.27
N LEU A 32 -0.92 28.21 -12.28
CA LEU A 32 -0.12 27.87 -13.46
C LEU A 32 0.38 29.12 -14.19
N ASP A 33 -0.48 30.13 -14.39
CA ASP A 33 -0.13 31.38 -15.04
C ASP A 33 0.91 32.16 -14.23
N LYS A 34 0.79 32.22 -12.90
CA LYS A 34 1.78 32.85 -12.01
C LYS A 34 3.14 32.13 -12.08
N LEU A 35 3.16 30.79 -12.06
CA LEU A 35 4.37 30.01 -12.20
C LEU A 35 5.06 30.29 -13.55
N ALA A 36 4.30 30.28 -14.63
CA ALA A 36 4.81 30.56 -15.96
C ALA A 36 5.38 31.99 -16.07
N ALA A 37 4.68 33.00 -15.53
CA ALA A 37 5.11 34.38 -15.53
C ALA A 37 6.33 34.64 -14.65
N SER A 38 6.53 33.86 -13.58
CA SER A 38 7.70 33.96 -12.69
C SER A 38 8.96 33.26 -13.21
N GLY A 39 8.96 32.75 -14.44
CA GLY A 39 10.07 32.01 -15.06
C GLY A 39 10.09 30.52 -14.76
N ASN A 40 9.11 29.99 -13.99
CA ASN A 40 9.00 28.56 -13.67
C ASN A 40 8.09 27.82 -14.67
N LYS A 41 8.24 28.11 -15.97
CA LYS A 41 7.38 27.62 -17.04
C LYS A 41 7.35 26.08 -17.13
N ALA A 42 8.51 25.43 -16.99
CA ALA A 42 8.59 23.95 -17.01
C ALA A 42 7.82 23.31 -15.83
N GLU A 43 7.83 23.94 -14.65
CA GLU A 43 7.06 23.48 -13.50
C GLU A 43 5.55 23.64 -13.75
N ALA A 44 5.12 24.77 -14.32
CA ALA A 44 3.71 25.00 -14.67
C ALA A 44 3.19 23.96 -15.69
N VAL A 45 3.99 23.68 -16.73
CA VAL A 45 3.67 22.66 -17.75
C VAL A 45 3.55 21.27 -17.11
N ARG A 46 4.47 20.91 -16.21
CA ARG A 46 4.39 19.65 -15.47
C ARG A 46 3.11 19.55 -14.63
N TRP A 47 2.71 20.61 -13.93
CA TRP A 47 1.46 20.62 -13.17
C TRP A 47 0.24 20.42 -14.06
N ALA A 48 0.21 21.09 -15.22
CA ALA A 48 -0.87 20.94 -16.20
C ALA A 48 -0.92 19.53 -16.77
N ALA A 49 0.26 18.90 -17.07
CA ALA A 49 0.35 17.53 -17.55
C ALA A 49 -0.14 16.54 -16.48
N ASP A 50 0.26 16.72 -15.23
CA ASP A 50 -0.23 15.89 -14.12
C ASP A 50 -1.75 15.99 -13.95
N MET A 51 -2.33 17.18 -14.06
CA MET A 51 -3.80 17.36 -14.01
C MET A 51 -4.48 16.71 -15.21
N PHE A 52 -3.92 16.85 -16.41
CA PHE A 52 -4.42 16.24 -17.64
C PHE A 52 -4.49 14.71 -17.51
N ILE A 53 -3.44 14.09 -16.96
CA ILE A 53 -3.38 12.64 -16.72
C ILE A 53 -4.36 12.25 -15.61
N ASP A 54 -4.37 12.97 -14.50
CA ASP A 54 -5.23 12.67 -13.35
C ASP A 54 -6.71 12.74 -13.71
N ALA A 55 -7.12 13.72 -14.51
CA ALA A 55 -8.51 13.85 -14.96
C ALA A 55 -8.99 12.69 -15.85
N GLN A 56 -8.08 11.91 -16.43
CA GLN A 56 -8.36 10.77 -17.31
C GLN A 56 -7.97 9.42 -16.70
N SER A 57 -7.52 9.39 -15.44
CA SER A 57 -7.07 8.19 -14.74
C SER A 57 -8.14 7.62 -13.81
N PHE A 58 -7.78 6.55 -13.10
CA PHE A 58 -8.65 5.91 -12.12
C PHE A 58 -9.03 6.83 -10.94
N LEU A 59 -8.17 7.79 -10.60
CA LEU A 59 -8.44 8.73 -9.50
C LEU A 59 -9.79 9.44 -9.63
N THR A 60 -10.18 9.80 -10.86
CA THR A 60 -11.44 10.51 -11.11
C THR A 60 -12.67 9.62 -10.94
N ALA A 61 -12.53 8.29 -11.07
CA ALA A 61 -13.62 7.35 -10.92
C ALA A 61 -14.20 7.31 -9.49
N TRP A 62 -13.44 7.73 -8.48
CA TRP A 62 -13.89 7.75 -7.09
C TRP A 62 -14.97 8.77 -6.80
N LYS A 63 -14.98 9.92 -7.49
CA LYS A 63 -15.94 11.00 -7.20
C LYS A 63 -16.49 11.71 -8.43
N LEU A 64 -15.69 12.03 -9.43
CA LEU A 64 -16.14 12.79 -10.61
C LEU A 64 -17.26 12.09 -11.37
N ASP A 65 -17.23 10.79 -11.48
CA ASP A 65 -18.25 9.99 -12.16
C ASP A 65 -19.61 10.01 -11.44
N ARG A 66 -19.70 10.55 -10.23
CA ARG A 66 -20.93 10.61 -9.42
C ARG A 66 -21.72 11.91 -9.59
N TRP A 67 -21.06 13.05 -9.85
CA TRP A 67 -21.71 14.35 -9.82
C TRP A 67 -21.20 15.37 -10.85
N LEU A 68 -20.01 15.16 -11.46
CA LEU A 68 -19.47 16.05 -12.47
C LEU A 68 -19.93 15.61 -13.85
N ALA A 69 -20.61 16.49 -14.58
CA ALA A 69 -21.00 16.21 -15.94
C ALA A 69 -19.78 16.02 -16.86
N LYS A 70 -19.98 15.25 -17.91
CA LYS A 70 -18.90 14.91 -18.85
C LYS A 70 -18.30 16.17 -19.50
N GLU A 71 -19.14 17.17 -19.76
CA GLU A 71 -18.77 18.43 -20.41
C GLU A 71 -17.77 19.23 -19.55
N GLU A 72 -17.94 19.29 -18.24
CA GLU A 72 -17.01 19.96 -17.33
C GLU A 72 -15.68 19.22 -17.22
N LYS A 73 -15.74 17.90 -17.24
CA LYS A 73 -14.53 17.04 -17.25
C LYS A 73 -13.74 17.22 -18.54
N ASP A 74 -14.42 17.17 -19.69
CA ASP A 74 -13.82 17.40 -20.99
C ASP A 74 -13.23 18.82 -21.09
N ALA A 75 -13.92 19.83 -20.56
CA ALA A 75 -13.42 21.19 -20.53
C ALA A 75 -12.18 21.37 -19.62
N LEU A 76 -12.04 20.60 -18.54
CA LEU A 76 -10.82 20.57 -17.74
C LEU A 76 -9.65 19.96 -18.53
N ILE A 77 -9.89 18.82 -19.19
CA ILE A 77 -8.90 18.13 -20.02
C ILE A 77 -8.41 19.03 -21.15
N ASP A 78 -9.31 19.69 -21.87
CA ASP A 78 -9.00 20.60 -22.98
C ASP A 78 -8.24 21.86 -22.51
N ALA A 79 -8.58 22.39 -21.34
CA ALA A 79 -7.85 23.52 -20.76
C ALA A 79 -6.40 23.13 -20.39
N CYS A 80 -6.18 21.94 -19.81
CA CYS A 80 -4.83 21.43 -19.52
C CYS A 80 -4.04 21.21 -20.81
N ARG A 81 -4.66 20.57 -21.84
CA ARG A 81 -4.04 20.36 -23.16
C ARG A 81 -3.63 21.68 -23.79
N SER A 82 -4.51 22.68 -23.78
CA SER A 82 -4.26 24.01 -24.33
C SER A 82 -3.12 24.71 -23.58
N PHE A 83 -3.07 24.61 -22.27
CA PHE A 83 -2.00 25.18 -21.45
C PHE A 83 -0.65 24.56 -21.80
N ILE A 84 -0.56 23.22 -21.89
CA ILE A 84 0.66 22.50 -22.26
C ILE A 84 1.10 22.90 -23.66
N ALA A 85 0.19 22.92 -24.65
CA ALA A 85 0.49 23.30 -26.02
C ALA A 85 0.98 24.76 -26.17
N GLY A 86 0.45 25.69 -25.35
CA GLY A 86 0.84 27.09 -25.38
C GLY A 86 2.11 27.43 -24.60
N ASN A 87 2.46 26.61 -23.61
CA ASN A 87 3.54 26.89 -22.68
C ASN A 87 4.68 25.86 -22.71
N GLY A 88 4.42 24.64 -23.15
CA GLY A 88 5.36 23.53 -23.23
C GLY A 88 5.80 23.24 -24.66
N THR A 89 6.32 22.02 -24.84
CA THR A 89 6.74 21.46 -26.13
C THR A 89 5.72 20.43 -26.64
N ALA A 90 5.76 20.12 -27.94
CA ALA A 90 4.96 19.05 -28.52
C ALA A 90 5.29 17.68 -27.91
N GLU A 91 6.54 17.48 -27.47
CA GLU A 91 6.99 16.25 -26.82
C GLU A 91 6.36 16.08 -25.43
N GLU A 92 6.27 17.15 -24.64
CA GLU A 92 5.63 17.12 -23.31
C GLU A 92 4.14 16.78 -23.41
N LEU A 93 3.44 17.35 -24.39
CA LEU A 93 2.04 17.00 -24.64
C LEU A 93 1.89 15.55 -25.09
N SER A 94 2.69 15.11 -26.06
CA SER A 94 2.69 13.74 -26.59
C SER A 94 3.02 12.72 -25.50
N SER A 95 3.95 13.05 -24.58
CA SER A 95 4.28 12.20 -23.43
C SER A 95 3.11 12.07 -22.44
N ALA A 96 2.38 13.15 -22.17
CA ALA A 96 1.21 13.10 -21.33
C ALA A 96 0.06 12.29 -21.95
N GLU A 97 -0.16 12.41 -23.26
CA GLU A 97 -1.16 11.63 -24.01
C GLU A 97 -0.79 10.14 -24.04
N ALA A 98 0.49 9.81 -24.25
CA ALA A 98 0.99 8.44 -24.21
C ALA A 98 0.80 7.80 -22.82
N GLU A 99 1.04 8.55 -21.74
CA GLU A 99 0.82 8.07 -20.39
C GLU A 99 -0.67 7.79 -20.11
N VAL A 100 -1.58 8.62 -20.58
CA VAL A 100 -3.04 8.36 -20.49
C VAL A 100 -3.40 7.05 -21.19
N GLU A 101 -2.83 6.79 -22.39
CA GLU A 101 -3.08 5.55 -23.10
C GLU A 101 -2.51 4.33 -22.39
N ASN A 102 -1.29 4.43 -21.84
CA ASN A 102 -0.68 3.38 -20.99
C ASN A 102 -1.55 3.05 -19.79
N ILE A 103 -2.12 4.07 -19.14
CA ILE A 103 -3.03 3.88 -18.01
C ILE A 103 -4.30 3.14 -18.45
N ARG A 104 -4.89 3.50 -19.58
CA ARG A 104 -6.10 2.85 -20.10
C ARG A 104 -5.89 1.37 -20.42
N GLN A 105 -4.71 1.00 -20.84
CA GLN A 105 -4.33 -0.38 -21.19
C GLN A 105 -3.92 -1.21 -19.96
N CYS A 106 -3.74 -0.61 -18.80
CA CYS A 106 -3.32 -1.29 -17.57
C CYS A 106 -4.36 -2.30 -17.10
N LYS A 107 -3.94 -3.57 -16.95
CA LYS A 107 -4.82 -4.67 -16.51
C LYS A 107 -5.34 -4.49 -15.08
N LEU A 108 -4.51 -3.94 -14.19
CA LEU A 108 -4.92 -3.67 -12.82
C LEU A 108 -5.93 -2.53 -12.74
N MET A 109 -5.83 -1.52 -13.60
CA MET A 109 -6.86 -0.51 -13.73
C MET A 109 -8.21 -1.09 -14.17
N ALA A 110 -8.20 -2.03 -15.12
CA ALA A 110 -9.41 -2.72 -15.55
C ALA A 110 -10.03 -3.53 -14.39
N ALA A 111 -9.22 -4.25 -13.59
CA ALA A 111 -9.68 -4.95 -12.40
C ALA A 111 -10.27 -3.99 -11.35
N SER A 112 -9.62 -2.86 -11.09
CA SER A 112 -10.11 -1.85 -10.15
C SER A 112 -11.42 -1.21 -10.60
N ARG A 113 -11.59 -0.95 -11.92
CA ARG A 113 -12.89 -0.50 -12.48
C ARG A 113 -13.98 -1.55 -12.28
N ALA A 114 -13.68 -2.82 -12.54
CA ALA A 114 -14.64 -3.91 -12.28
C ALA A 114 -15.04 -4.00 -10.81
N THR A 115 -14.12 -3.68 -9.88
CA THR A 115 -14.42 -3.59 -8.45
C THR A 115 -15.37 -2.43 -8.14
N LEU A 116 -15.15 -1.23 -8.69
CA LEU A 116 -16.08 -0.11 -8.52
C LEU A 116 -17.46 -0.36 -9.14
N GLU A 117 -17.53 -1.18 -10.19
CA GLU A 117 -18.77 -1.62 -10.83
C GLU A 117 -19.48 -2.75 -10.05
N GLY A 118 -18.93 -3.23 -8.95
CA GLY A 118 -19.46 -4.33 -8.16
C GLY A 118 -19.35 -5.72 -8.82
N LYS A 119 -18.42 -5.90 -9.77
CA LYS A 119 -18.15 -7.15 -10.48
C LYS A 119 -17.01 -7.96 -9.85
N LEU A 120 -16.13 -7.31 -9.13
CA LEU A 120 -15.02 -7.87 -8.37
C LEU A 120 -14.99 -7.26 -6.96
N ASN A 121 -14.31 -7.91 -6.03
CA ASN A 121 -14.06 -7.40 -4.69
C ASN A 121 -12.56 -7.42 -4.39
N ILE A 122 -11.78 -6.80 -5.30
CA ILE A 122 -10.32 -6.80 -5.27
C ILE A 122 -9.81 -5.38 -5.19
N TYR A 123 -8.88 -5.14 -4.28
CA TYR A 123 -8.22 -3.86 -4.09
C TYR A 123 -6.72 -4.06 -4.06
N TRP A 124 -5.97 -3.20 -4.71
CA TRP A 124 -4.53 -3.28 -4.66
C TRP A 124 -3.91 -1.98 -4.19
N GLY A 125 -2.72 -2.09 -3.62
CA GLY A 125 -1.98 -1.02 -3.01
C GLY A 125 -0.59 -0.85 -3.58
N HIS A 126 -0.06 0.34 -3.40
CA HIS A 126 1.28 0.74 -3.76
C HIS A 126 2.27 0.46 -2.62
N ASP A 127 3.36 -0.28 -2.87
CA ASP A 127 4.34 -0.69 -1.84
C ASP A 127 5.66 0.11 -1.96
N LYS A 128 5.60 1.43 -1.90
CA LYS A 128 6.75 2.34 -1.92
C LYS A 128 6.38 3.67 -1.26
N CYS A 129 7.36 4.48 -0.82
CA CYS A 129 7.08 5.79 -0.22
C CYS A 129 7.03 6.93 -1.25
N ASP A 130 7.44 6.69 -2.46
CA ASP A 130 7.44 7.61 -3.61
C ASP A 130 6.64 7.04 -4.78
N GLU A 131 6.58 7.73 -5.92
CA GLU A 131 5.86 7.31 -7.14
C GLU A 131 4.38 6.93 -6.90
N ILE A 132 3.76 7.44 -5.85
CA ILE A 132 2.41 7.05 -5.41
C ILE A 132 1.37 7.30 -6.51
N ASP A 133 1.44 8.47 -7.17
CA ASP A 133 0.50 8.84 -8.24
C ASP A 133 0.55 7.86 -9.42
N TYR A 134 1.72 7.26 -9.71
CA TYR A 134 1.82 6.22 -10.74
C TYR A 134 0.84 5.06 -10.50
N SER A 135 0.79 4.56 -9.28
CA SER A 135 -0.08 3.45 -8.91
C SER A 135 -1.54 3.87 -8.72
N LEU A 136 -1.80 5.02 -8.09
CA LEU A 136 -3.16 5.53 -7.89
C LEU A 136 -3.87 5.80 -9.23
N ARG A 137 -3.15 6.32 -10.22
CA ARG A 137 -3.64 6.51 -11.60
C ARG A 137 -4.07 5.19 -12.25
N ARG A 138 -3.46 4.07 -11.86
CA ARG A 138 -3.71 2.72 -12.36
C ARG A 138 -4.63 1.87 -11.50
N GLY A 139 -5.27 2.47 -10.52
CA GLY A 139 -6.30 1.80 -9.72
C GLY A 139 -5.89 1.36 -8.33
N ALA A 140 -4.67 1.69 -7.86
CA ALA A 140 -4.33 1.48 -6.46
C ALA A 140 -5.24 2.32 -5.56
N SER A 141 -5.66 1.73 -4.45
CA SER A 141 -6.60 2.33 -3.51
C SER A 141 -6.01 2.60 -2.12
N PHE A 142 -4.77 2.17 -1.89
CA PHE A 142 -4.05 2.38 -0.62
C PHE A 142 -2.54 2.33 -0.86
N THR A 143 -1.75 2.70 0.17
CA THR A 143 -0.30 2.60 0.12
C THR A 143 0.25 1.86 1.33
N THR A 144 1.41 1.22 1.16
CA THR A 144 2.09 0.54 2.25
C THR A 144 3.54 0.97 2.37
N SER A 145 4.03 1.04 3.61
CA SER A 145 5.44 1.26 3.93
C SER A 145 5.97 0.24 4.94
N ASN A 146 7.26 0.25 5.12
CA ASN A 146 8.00 -0.51 6.12
C ASN A 146 9.38 0.12 6.32
N PRO A 147 10.21 -0.29 7.30
CA PRO A 147 11.53 0.30 7.52
C PRO A 147 12.43 0.32 6.28
N GLY A 148 12.38 -0.73 5.46
CA GLY A 148 13.14 -0.80 4.20
C GLY A 148 12.71 0.27 3.19
N LYS A 149 11.40 0.55 3.09
CA LYS A 149 10.87 1.58 2.18
C LYS A 149 11.19 3.00 2.67
N VAL A 150 11.13 3.25 3.98
CA VAL A 150 11.55 4.53 4.56
C VAL A 150 13.04 4.77 4.35
N ASN A 151 13.88 3.73 4.55
CA ASN A 151 15.32 3.81 4.26
C ASN A 151 15.60 4.00 2.76
N GLY A 152 14.81 3.41 1.87
CA GLY A 152 14.85 3.66 0.43
C GLY A 152 14.57 5.12 0.12
N TYR A 153 13.45 5.67 0.62
CA TYR A 153 13.11 7.08 0.46
C TYR A 153 14.24 8.02 0.92
N ARG A 154 14.83 7.75 2.09
CA ARG A 154 15.98 8.51 2.59
C ARG A 154 17.15 8.53 1.60
N LYS A 155 17.46 7.41 0.94
CA LYS A 155 18.57 7.28 -0.01
C LYS A 155 18.27 7.94 -1.35
N ASP A 156 17.06 7.79 -1.82
CA ASP A 156 16.64 8.23 -3.15
C ASP A 156 16.33 9.74 -3.16
N TYR A 157 15.93 10.31 -2.00
CA TYR A 157 15.55 11.71 -1.82
C TYR A 157 16.30 12.37 -0.64
N PRO A 158 17.64 12.49 -0.71
CA PRO A 158 18.47 12.98 0.42
C PRO A 158 18.19 14.43 0.80
N GLU A 159 17.83 15.29 -0.16
CA GLU A 159 17.51 16.69 0.10
C GLU A 159 16.20 16.85 0.85
N GLU A 160 15.16 16.14 0.41
CA GLU A 160 13.86 16.10 1.05
C GLU A 160 13.96 15.50 2.45
N TRP A 161 14.75 14.44 2.60
CA TRP A 161 15.03 13.84 3.91
C TRP A 161 15.70 14.84 4.85
N ALA A 162 16.71 15.57 4.38
CA ALA A 162 17.39 16.60 5.18
C ALA A 162 16.42 17.74 5.59
N ALA A 163 15.52 18.13 4.70
CA ALA A 163 14.47 19.10 5.02
C ALA A 163 13.51 18.58 6.12
N LEU A 164 13.07 17.32 6.03
CA LEU A 164 12.25 16.69 7.06
C LEU A 164 12.96 16.59 8.40
N VAL A 165 14.27 16.28 8.42
CA VAL A 165 15.08 16.27 9.64
C VAL A 165 15.14 17.65 10.27
N LYS A 166 15.37 18.71 9.48
CA LYS A 166 15.38 20.09 9.97
C LYS A 166 14.02 20.49 10.57
N GLU A 167 12.94 20.16 9.89
CA GLU A 167 11.57 20.44 10.35
C GLU A 167 11.26 19.68 11.66
N ALA A 168 11.56 18.37 11.71
CA ALA A 168 11.34 17.55 12.89
C ALA A 168 12.13 18.05 14.12
N LYS A 169 13.38 18.45 13.94
CA LYS A 169 14.19 19.06 15.01
C LYS A 169 13.63 20.41 15.48
N ALA A 170 13.11 21.22 14.55
CA ALA A 170 12.49 22.50 14.92
C ALA A 170 11.18 22.30 15.72
N GLU A 171 10.40 21.27 15.39
CA GLU A 171 9.12 21.00 16.04
C GLU A 171 9.28 20.25 17.39
N TYR A 172 10.15 19.24 17.45
CA TYR A 172 10.28 18.34 18.60
C TYR A 172 11.48 18.62 19.50
N GLY A 173 12.37 19.54 19.09
CA GLY A 173 13.58 19.91 19.86
C GLY A 173 14.67 18.83 19.82
N ASP A 174 15.52 18.82 20.83
CA ASP A 174 16.64 17.86 20.98
C ASP A 174 16.11 16.54 21.58
N VAL A 175 15.58 15.68 20.73
CA VAL A 175 15.10 14.36 21.08
C VAL A 175 16.14 13.28 20.72
N SER A 176 16.03 12.08 21.32
CA SER A 176 16.90 10.96 20.95
C SER A 176 16.79 10.60 19.46
N THR A 177 17.84 10.04 18.86
CA THR A 177 17.87 9.60 17.46
C THR A 177 16.72 8.62 17.15
N VAL A 178 16.43 7.71 18.07
CA VAL A 178 15.29 6.77 17.96
C VAL A 178 13.95 7.53 17.87
N LYS A 179 13.76 8.53 18.72
CA LYS A 179 12.54 9.37 18.69
C LYS A 179 12.48 10.20 17.41
N LEU A 180 13.59 10.76 16.98
CA LEU A 180 13.69 11.53 15.73
C LEU A 180 13.32 10.64 14.54
N LEU A 181 13.84 9.40 14.45
CA LEU A 181 13.48 8.48 13.38
C LEU A 181 11.99 8.12 13.41
N SER A 182 11.41 7.95 14.59
CA SER A 182 9.96 7.71 14.74
C SER A 182 9.14 8.89 14.20
N VAL A 183 9.55 10.14 14.48
CA VAL A 183 8.92 11.36 13.91
C VAL A 183 9.09 11.42 12.38
N LEU A 184 10.29 11.15 11.87
CA LEU A 184 10.55 11.16 10.42
C LEU A 184 9.72 10.12 9.69
N THR A 185 9.61 8.91 10.24
CA THR A 185 8.73 7.86 9.70
C THR A 185 7.28 8.33 9.65
N MET A 186 6.79 8.98 10.69
CA MET A 186 5.46 9.57 10.76
C MET A 186 5.26 10.63 9.67
N LYS A 187 6.21 11.55 9.48
CA LYS A 187 6.13 12.61 8.45
C LYS A 187 6.15 12.04 7.03
N VAL A 188 6.99 11.04 6.74
CA VAL A 188 7.01 10.34 5.44
C VAL A 188 5.66 9.68 5.17
N VAL A 189 5.08 9.00 6.15
CA VAL A 189 3.76 8.36 5.98
C VAL A 189 2.63 9.38 5.90
N ALA A 190 2.72 10.52 6.58
CA ALA A 190 1.77 11.61 6.41
C ALA A 190 1.76 12.16 4.96
N MET A 191 2.95 12.30 4.32
CA MET A 191 3.02 12.64 2.90
C MET A 191 2.28 11.61 2.04
N MET A 192 2.53 10.31 2.27
CA MET A 192 1.83 9.23 1.55
C MET A 192 0.31 9.32 1.75
N ALA A 193 -0.14 9.57 2.97
CA ALA A 193 -1.55 9.65 3.35
C ALA A 193 -2.28 10.81 2.66
N ARG A 194 -1.62 11.94 2.42
CA ARG A 194 -2.19 13.05 1.64
C ARG A 194 -2.53 12.67 0.20
N HIS A 195 -1.78 11.73 -0.41
CA HIS A 195 -2.11 11.22 -1.74
C HIS A 195 -3.38 10.38 -1.75
N THR A 196 -3.65 9.62 -0.71
CA THR A 196 -4.77 8.68 -0.61
C THR A 196 -5.99 9.24 0.12
N ALA A 197 -5.86 10.40 0.81
CA ALA A 197 -6.94 11.02 1.57
C ALA A 197 -8.26 11.21 0.78
N PRO A 198 -8.25 11.64 -0.51
CA PRO A 198 -9.48 11.77 -1.26
C PRO A 198 -10.24 10.45 -1.48
N ILE A 199 -9.52 9.33 -1.61
CA ILE A 199 -10.13 7.99 -1.69
C ILE A 199 -10.76 7.64 -0.34
N PHE A 200 -10.07 7.94 0.76
CA PHE A 200 -10.58 7.72 2.11
C PHE A 200 -11.88 8.49 2.36
N GLU A 201 -11.91 9.76 2.00
CA GLU A 201 -13.12 10.59 2.11
C GLU A 201 -14.25 10.09 1.20
N ALA A 202 -13.95 9.74 -0.06
CA ALA A 202 -14.94 9.26 -1.02
C ALA A 202 -15.56 7.90 -0.66
N THR A 203 -14.91 7.14 0.22
CA THR A 203 -15.32 5.79 0.64
C THR A 203 -15.75 5.71 2.11
N ASP A 204 -16.03 6.85 2.76
CA ASP A 204 -16.38 6.94 4.18
C ASP A 204 -15.39 6.19 5.09
N GLY A 205 -14.11 6.24 4.73
CA GLY A 205 -13.02 5.65 5.50
C GLY A 205 -12.83 4.13 5.28
N GLN A 206 -13.41 3.55 4.25
CA GLN A 206 -13.22 2.11 3.95
C GLN A 206 -11.91 1.84 3.22
N TYR A 207 -11.46 2.75 2.34
CA TYR A 207 -10.22 2.66 1.56
C TYR A 207 -9.42 3.96 1.65
N GLY A 208 -8.31 4.07 0.96
CA GLY A 208 -7.49 5.28 0.96
C GLY A 208 -6.55 5.38 2.16
N PHE A 209 -6.12 4.25 2.70
CA PHE A 209 -5.16 4.22 3.81
C PHE A 209 -3.71 4.26 3.32
N SER A 210 -2.84 4.84 4.14
CA SER A 210 -1.40 4.63 4.08
C SER A 210 -0.92 3.88 5.32
N SER A 211 0.08 3.02 5.20
CA SER A 211 0.51 2.24 6.36
C SER A 211 1.79 2.75 6.99
N ILE A 212 1.85 2.71 8.31
CA ILE A 212 3.04 2.94 9.13
C ILE A 212 3.36 1.67 9.92
N GLN A 213 4.62 1.26 9.96
CA GLN A 213 5.03 0.04 10.67
C GLN A 213 5.81 0.39 11.93
N VAL A 214 5.44 -0.21 13.06
CA VAL A 214 6.16 -0.06 14.33
C VAL A 214 7.63 -0.45 14.18
N SER A 215 8.49 0.11 15.03
CA SER A 215 9.91 -0.22 15.07
C SER A 215 10.12 -1.72 15.14
N PRO A 216 10.95 -2.30 14.24
CA PRO A 216 11.24 -3.73 14.27
C PRO A 216 11.93 -4.15 15.57
N LYS A 217 12.57 -3.24 16.29
CA LYS A 217 13.16 -3.51 17.61
C LYS A 217 12.13 -3.81 18.69
N ASN A 218 10.86 -3.42 18.46
CA ASN A 218 9.75 -3.61 19.41
C ASN A 218 8.96 -4.92 19.19
N TRP A 219 9.39 -5.79 18.27
CA TRP A 219 8.64 -6.98 17.81
C TRP A 219 8.10 -7.88 18.96
N ASN A 220 8.73 -7.91 20.11
CA ASN A 220 8.35 -8.71 21.28
C ASN A 220 7.99 -7.85 22.51
N ASN A 221 7.61 -6.59 22.31
CA ASN A 221 7.26 -5.68 23.38
C ASN A 221 5.91 -4.98 23.12
N ALA A 222 4.85 -5.51 23.72
CA ALA A 222 3.49 -4.99 23.54
C ALA A 222 3.35 -3.54 24.00
N ASP A 223 3.98 -3.18 25.12
CA ASP A 223 3.88 -1.83 25.69
C ASP A 223 4.59 -0.81 24.79
N ALA A 224 5.76 -1.15 24.25
CA ALA A 224 6.49 -0.28 23.33
C ALA A 224 5.73 -0.09 22.00
N MET A 225 5.12 -1.15 21.44
CA MET A 225 4.29 -1.05 20.24
C MET A 225 3.05 -0.19 20.49
N GLU A 226 2.35 -0.38 21.61
CA GLU A 226 1.20 0.44 21.99
C GLU A 226 1.59 1.93 22.13
N GLN A 227 2.67 2.23 22.83
CA GLN A 227 3.16 3.60 23.02
C GLN A 227 3.51 4.26 21.69
N GLU A 228 4.18 3.55 20.79
CA GLU A 228 4.56 4.06 19.47
C GLU A 228 3.33 4.33 18.60
N ILE A 229 2.36 3.41 18.55
CA ILE A 229 1.10 3.59 17.82
C ILE A 229 0.31 4.78 18.39
N CYS A 230 0.18 4.90 19.69
CA CYS A 230 -0.52 6.03 20.33
C CYS A 230 0.17 7.36 19.98
N PHE A 231 1.51 7.42 20.05
CA PHE A 231 2.25 8.62 19.66
C PHE A 231 2.00 9.00 18.19
N TRP A 232 2.05 8.04 17.29
CA TRP A 232 1.80 8.29 15.88
C TRP A 232 0.34 8.66 15.59
N TYR A 233 -0.62 8.01 16.25
CA TYR A 233 -2.03 8.33 16.02
C TYR A 233 -2.33 9.80 16.33
N GLU A 234 -1.89 10.28 17.49
CA GLU A 234 -2.08 11.69 17.88
C GLU A 234 -1.24 12.66 17.03
N GLY A 235 -0.01 12.29 16.68
CA GLY A 235 0.83 13.09 15.79
C GLY A 235 0.24 13.21 14.38
N LEU A 236 -0.28 12.13 13.83
CA LEU A 236 -0.88 12.09 12.49
C LEU A 236 -2.22 12.82 12.43
N LYS A 237 -3.01 12.86 13.49
CA LYS A 237 -4.18 13.75 13.58
C LYS A 237 -3.76 15.20 13.37
N LYS A 238 -2.70 15.64 14.02
CA LYS A 238 -2.15 16.99 13.89
C LYS A 238 -1.57 17.24 12.49
N GLU A 239 -0.72 16.32 11.99
CA GLU A 239 -0.06 16.44 10.69
C GLU A 239 -1.04 16.48 9.51
N LEU A 240 -2.13 15.71 9.59
CA LEU A 240 -3.15 15.61 8.55
C LEU A 240 -4.34 16.54 8.76
N GLY A 241 -4.42 17.21 9.91
CA GLY A 241 -5.53 18.12 10.24
C GLY A 241 -6.88 17.42 10.34
N THR A 242 -6.91 16.17 10.85
CA THR A 242 -8.13 15.34 10.94
C THR A 242 -8.22 14.59 12.25
N GLU A 243 -9.44 14.36 12.74
CA GLU A 243 -9.66 13.51 13.92
C GLU A 243 -9.52 12.02 13.61
N THR A 244 -9.63 11.62 12.34
CA THR A 244 -9.51 10.23 11.90
C THR A 244 -8.47 10.14 10.79
N PRO A 245 -7.18 9.92 11.12
CA PRO A 245 -6.14 9.81 10.11
C PRO A 245 -6.33 8.54 9.26
N ASN A 246 -6.17 8.67 7.96
CA ASN A 246 -6.26 7.57 7.01
C ASN A 246 -5.01 6.67 7.04
N ILE A 247 -4.72 6.13 8.21
CA ILE A 247 -3.51 5.36 8.51
C ILE A 247 -3.86 3.94 8.94
N THR A 248 -3.08 2.98 8.44
CA THR A 248 -3.07 1.60 8.93
C THR A 248 -1.79 1.36 9.72
N PHE A 249 -1.90 0.98 10.97
CA PHE A 249 -0.77 0.71 11.86
C PHE A 249 -0.33 -0.75 11.72
N LYS A 250 0.86 -0.98 11.18
CA LYS A 250 1.41 -2.33 10.96
C LYS A 250 2.18 -2.80 12.18
N VAL A 251 1.82 -3.97 12.66
CA VAL A 251 2.52 -4.69 13.74
C VAL A 251 3.02 -6.05 13.22
N PRO A 252 4.19 -6.55 13.64
CA PRO A 252 4.64 -7.89 13.27
C PRO A 252 3.71 -8.93 13.88
N ALA A 253 3.42 -10.03 13.15
CA ALA A 253 2.50 -11.06 13.64
C ALA A 253 3.16 -11.93 14.74
N THR A 254 3.18 -11.42 15.97
CA THR A 254 3.78 -12.01 17.18
C THR A 254 2.80 -12.05 18.33
N PRO A 255 3.03 -12.88 19.37
CA PRO A 255 2.21 -12.86 20.60
C PRO A 255 2.10 -11.49 21.24
N ALA A 256 3.21 -10.74 21.34
CA ALA A 256 3.22 -9.39 21.91
C ALA A 256 2.37 -8.41 21.06
N ALA A 257 2.42 -8.55 19.73
CA ALA A 257 1.66 -7.69 18.84
C ALA A 257 0.15 -7.96 18.89
N VAL A 258 -0.30 -9.19 19.15
CA VAL A 258 -1.72 -9.49 19.41
C VAL A 258 -2.22 -8.70 20.61
N VAL A 259 -1.42 -8.64 21.70
CA VAL A 259 -1.75 -7.87 22.89
C VAL A 259 -1.80 -6.37 22.57
N ALA A 260 -0.80 -5.84 21.87
CA ALA A 260 -0.77 -4.43 21.45
C ALA A 260 -1.96 -4.08 20.56
N ALA A 261 -2.29 -4.92 19.59
CA ALA A 261 -3.42 -4.73 18.69
C ALA A 261 -4.76 -4.66 19.45
N LYS A 262 -4.99 -5.55 20.41
CA LYS A 262 -6.20 -5.51 21.28
C LYS A 262 -6.29 -4.19 22.05
N ARG A 263 -5.19 -3.74 22.66
CA ARG A 263 -5.15 -2.51 23.47
C ARG A 263 -5.41 -1.25 22.66
N VAL A 264 -4.69 -1.07 21.52
CA VAL A 264 -4.90 0.12 20.68
C VAL A 264 -6.27 0.13 20.02
N SER A 265 -6.78 -1.05 19.65
CA SER A 265 -8.13 -1.20 19.11
C SER A 265 -9.23 -0.86 20.13
N ALA A 266 -9.02 -1.15 21.40
CA ALA A 266 -9.94 -0.75 22.48
C ALA A 266 -9.89 0.77 22.73
N LYS A 267 -8.72 1.39 22.55
CA LYS A 267 -8.51 2.82 22.81
C LYS A 267 -9.04 3.72 21.70
N TYR A 268 -8.92 3.29 20.44
CA TYR A 268 -9.28 4.08 19.26
C TYR A 268 -10.27 3.33 18.36
N ALA A 269 -11.50 3.80 18.31
CA ALA A 269 -12.59 3.11 17.63
C ALA A 269 -12.34 2.92 16.12
N ARG A 270 -11.76 3.94 15.46
CA ARG A 270 -11.50 3.92 14.00
C ARG A 270 -10.03 3.68 13.64
N LEU A 271 -9.21 3.25 14.58
CA LEU A 271 -7.83 2.87 14.29
C LEU A 271 -7.82 1.54 13.54
N ARG A 272 -7.16 1.51 12.38
CA ARG A 272 -6.96 0.29 11.61
C ARG A 272 -5.62 -0.35 11.92
N VAL A 273 -5.63 -1.64 12.23
CA VAL A 273 -4.43 -2.44 12.47
C VAL A 273 -4.19 -3.40 11.32
N CYS A 274 -2.91 -3.60 10.98
CA CYS A 274 -2.43 -4.59 10.02
C CYS A 274 -1.43 -5.53 10.69
N ALA A 275 -1.73 -6.83 10.74
CA ALA A 275 -0.75 -7.85 11.11
C ALA A 275 0.14 -8.14 9.91
N THR A 276 1.44 -7.76 9.99
CA THR A 276 2.45 -7.96 8.95
C THR A 276 3.54 -8.94 9.42
N SER A 277 4.55 -9.23 8.59
CA SER A 277 5.50 -10.32 8.86
C SER A 277 4.78 -11.62 9.19
N ASN A 278 3.68 -11.84 8.51
CA ASN A 278 2.79 -12.98 8.64
C ASN A 278 2.99 -13.89 7.43
N PHE A 279 3.25 -15.15 7.69
CA PHE A 279 3.60 -16.18 6.71
C PHE A 279 2.76 -17.43 6.84
N THR A 280 1.96 -17.54 7.92
CA THR A 280 1.41 -18.82 8.34
C THR A 280 -0.05 -18.71 8.74
N THR A 281 -0.78 -19.81 8.60
CA THR A 281 -2.16 -19.92 9.05
C THR A 281 -2.27 -19.65 10.55
N ARG A 282 -1.31 -20.13 11.37
CA ARG A 282 -1.32 -19.89 12.82
C ARG A 282 -1.22 -18.41 13.15
N GLN A 283 -0.24 -17.69 12.57
CA GLN A 283 -0.11 -16.25 12.77
C GLN A 283 -1.37 -15.50 12.38
N HIS A 284 -2.04 -15.94 11.32
CA HIS A 284 -3.28 -15.33 10.82
C HIS A 284 -4.43 -15.49 11.82
N VAL A 285 -4.65 -16.71 12.31
CA VAL A 285 -5.74 -17.04 13.24
C VAL A 285 -5.62 -16.33 14.59
N GLU A 286 -4.38 -16.15 15.10
CA GLU A 286 -4.13 -15.50 16.39
C GLU A 286 -4.59 -14.03 16.43
N PHE A 287 -4.71 -13.36 15.28
CA PHE A 287 -5.20 -11.99 15.21
C PHE A 287 -6.72 -11.86 15.08
N TYR A 288 -7.47 -12.95 14.88
CA TYR A 288 -8.91 -12.86 14.66
C TYR A 288 -9.62 -12.14 15.80
N ASP A 289 -9.46 -12.61 17.05
CA ASP A 289 -10.08 -11.98 18.21
C ASP A 289 -9.61 -10.55 18.51
N ALA A 290 -8.41 -10.18 18.02
CA ALA A 290 -7.88 -8.83 18.22
C ALA A 290 -8.48 -7.82 17.23
N LEU A 291 -8.91 -8.28 16.06
CA LEU A 291 -9.27 -7.42 14.94
C LEU A 291 -10.71 -7.60 14.46
N GLU A 292 -11.43 -8.64 14.93
CA GLU A 292 -12.83 -8.88 14.56
C GLU A 292 -13.74 -7.73 15.00
N GLY A 293 -14.79 -7.47 14.20
CA GLY A 293 -15.81 -6.46 14.50
C GLY A 293 -15.32 -5.03 14.43
N ARG A 294 -14.13 -4.79 13.86
CA ARG A 294 -13.58 -3.43 13.69
C ARG A 294 -14.12 -2.76 12.43
N ASP A 295 -14.31 -1.45 12.51
CA ASP A 295 -14.61 -0.56 11.40
C ASP A 295 -13.64 0.65 11.45
N PRO A 296 -12.73 0.77 10.50
CA PRO A 296 -12.48 -0.09 9.33
C PRO A 296 -11.92 -1.46 9.69
N ALA A 297 -12.20 -2.46 8.83
CA ALA A 297 -11.77 -3.84 9.02
C ALA A 297 -10.25 -3.98 9.15
N GLY A 298 -9.80 -4.84 10.04
CA GLY A 298 -8.40 -5.18 10.21
C GLY A 298 -7.81 -5.87 8.97
N LEU A 299 -6.49 -5.75 8.79
CA LEU A 299 -5.76 -6.27 7.63
C LEU A 299 -4.82 -7.39 8.08
N LEU A 300 -4.89 -8.53 7.42
CA LEU A 300 -4.04 -9.69 7.69
C LEU A 300 -3.20 -10.00 6.45
N VAL A 301 -1.87 -9.86 6.60
CA VAL A 301 -0.93 -10.03 5.49
C VAL A 301 -0.50 -11.49 5.36
N ILE A 302 -0.31 -11.97 4.13
CA ILE A 302 0.53 -13.13 3.81
C ILE A 302 1.67 -12.66 2.94
N VAL A 303 2.91 -12.95 3.36
CA VAL A 303 4.13 -12.51 2.68
C VAL A 303 4.68 -13.62 1.78
N ASP A 304 4.74 -13.36 0.50
CA ASP A 304 5.16 -14.31 -0.54
C ASP A 304 6.68 -14.60 -0.54
N VAL A 305 7.49 -13.58 -0.81
CA VAL A 305 8.89 -13.75 -1.24
C VAL A 305 9.77 -14.58 -0.30
N HIS A 306 9.56 -14.48 1.01
CA HIS A 306 10.41 -15.20 1.97
C HIS A 306 9.98 -16.66 2.14
N LEU A 307 8.71 -16.97 1.98
CA LEU A 307 8.25 -18.36 1.91
C LEU A 307 8.90 -19.07 0.72
N ARG A 308 8.87 -18.47 -0.47
CA ARG A 308 9.52 -19.01 -1.68
C ARG A 308 11.02 -19.17 -1.49
N THR A 309 11.70 -18.19 -0.89
CA THR A 309 13.16 -18.22 -0.64
C THR A 309 13.56 -19.44 0.17
N TYR A 310 12.82 -19.79 1.20
CA TYR A 310 13.19 -20.90 2.09
C TYR A 310 12.62 -22.26 1.67
N SER A 311 11.53 -22.30 0.92
CA SER A 311 10.98 -23.57 0.42
C SER A 311 11.68 -24.07 -0.84
N ARG A 312 12.26 -23.17 -1.67
CA ARG A 312 12.96 -23.56 -2.90
C ARG A 312 14.07 -24.61 -2.67
N PRO A 313 15.03 -24.44 -1.74
CA PRO A 313 16.06 -25.43 -1.47
C PRO A 313 15.49 -26.80 -1.02
N GLU A 314 14.35 -26.81 -0.31
CA GLU A 314 13.70 -28.05 0.09
C GLU A 314 13.16 -28.81 -1.14
N PHE A 315 12.50 -28.13 -2.08
CA PHE A 315 11.99 -28.73 -3.31
C PHE A 315 13.12 -29.17 -4.26
N GLU A 316 14.19 -28.38 -4.36
CA GLU A 316 15.40 -28.77 -5.12
C GLU A 316 16.02 -30.04 -4.55
N ALA A 317 16.15 -30.15 -3.23
CA ALA A 317 16.68 -31.35 -2.57
C ALA A 317 15.79 -32.58 -2.74
N MET A 318 14.49 -32.41 -2.94
CA MET A 318 13.57 -33.52 -3.27
C MET A 318 13.65 -33.96 -4.72
N GLY A 319 14.38 -33.24 -5.58
CA GLY A 319 14.53 -33.56 -7.01
C GLY A 319 13.26 -33.37 -7.83
N VAL A 320 12.34 -32.46 -7.41
CA VAL A 320 11.15 -32.17 -8.20
C VAL A 320 11.55 -31.45 -9.51
N ALA A 321 10.84 -31.71 -10.59
CA ALA A 321 11.19 -31.20 -11.92
C ALA A 321 11.07 -29.66 -12.02
N ASP A 322 10.16 -29.06 -11.27
CA ASP A 322 9.89 -27.61 -11.27
C ASP A 322 9.74 -27.12 -9.81
N PRO A 323 10.86 -26.82 -9.12
CA PRO A 323 10.82 -26.30 -7.75
C PRO A 323 10.08 -24.98 -7.63
N GLU A 324 10.17 -24.11 -8.65
CA GLU A 324 9.50 -22.80 -8.63
C GLU A 324 7.98 -22.94 -8.58
N ARG A 325 7.42 -23.83 -9.39
CA ARG A 325 5.98 -24.14 -9.36
C ARG A 325 5.52 -24.54 -7.94
N TYR A 326 6.32 -25.34 -7.23
CA TYR A 326 5.97 -25.75 -5.85
C TYR A 326 6.12 -24.62 -4.85
N CYS A 327 7.07 -23.70 -5.03
CA CYS A 327 7.16 -22.49 -4.22
C CYS A 327 5.91 -21.61 -4.40
N GLU A 328 5.46 -21.40 -5.64
CA GLU A 328 4.25 -20.65 -5.95
C GLU A 328 2.99 -21.33 -5.38
N LEU A 329 2.89 -22.65 -5.55
CA LEU A 329 1.78 -23.44 -5.05
C LEU A 329 1.69 -23.40 -3.52
N LEU A 330 2.85 -23.45 -2.83
CA LEU A 330 2.95 -23.33 -1.37
C LEU A 330 2.30 -22.03 -0.88
N VAL A 331 2.70 -20.90 -1.45
CA VAL A 331 2.15 -19.57 -1.07
C VAL A 331 0.65 -19.51 -1.37
N SER A 332 0.24 -19.96 -2.57
CA SER A 332 -1.15 -20.02 -2.97
C SER A 332 -2.01 -20.84 -1.99
N MET A 333 -1.51 -22.00 -1.54
CA MET A 333 -2.22 -22.87 -0.60
C MET A 333 -2.43 -22.22 0.77
N ILE A 334 -1.43 -21.52 1.29
CA ILE A 334 -1.55 -20.78 2.56
C ILE A 334 -2.58 -19.67 2.41
N TYR A 335 -2.51 -18.91 1.33
CA TYR A 335 -3.43 -17.82 1.05
C TYR A 335 -4.87 -18.32 0.95
N ARG A 336 -5.10 -19.38 0.18
CA ARG A 336 -6.44 -20.03 0.03
C ARG A 336 -6.98 -20.55 1.35
N LYS A 337 -6.12 -21.15 2.19
CA LYS A 337 -6.53 -21.63 3.52
C LYS A 337 -6.96 -20.46 4.40
N CYS A 338 -6.18 -19.39 4.46
CA CYS A 338 -6.52 -18.19 5.22
C CYS A 338 -7.83 -17.57 4.72
N TYR A 339 -8.03 -17.46 3.41
CA TYR A 339 -9.27 -16.96 2.81
C TYR A 339 -10.49 -17.82 3.22
N ARG A 340 -10.39 -19.15 3.13
CA ARG A 340 -11.47 -20.07 3.55
C ARG A 340 -11.80 -19.93 5.03
N LEU A 341 -10.80 -19.83 5.90
CA LEU A 341 -11.01 -19.67 7.34
C LEU A 341 -11.75 -18.36 7.66
N LEU A 342 -11.43 -17.27 6.99
CA LEU A 342 -12.17 -16.00 7.14
C LEU A 342 -13.64 -16.16 6.73
N ARG A 343 -13.91 -16.81 5.58
CA ARG A 343 -15.27 -17.07 5.10
C ARG A 343 -16.05 -17.96 6.04
N GLU A 344 -15.49 -19.10 6.41
CA GLU A 344 -16.16 -20.11 7.25
C GLU A 344 -16.52 -19.55 8.63
N ARG A 345 -15.68 -18.65 9.16
CA ARG A 345 -15.93 -17.98 10.43
C ARG A 345 -16.78 -16.71 10.33
N GLY A 346 -17.12 -16.26 9.12
CA GLY A 346 -17.88 -15.04 8.89
C GLY A 346 -17.20 -13.76 9.36
N LEU A 347 -15.86 -13.73 9.34
CA LEU A 347 -15.07 -12.60 9.87
C LEU A 347 -14.97 -11.47 8.85
N ASN A 348 -15.24 -10.24 9.29
CA ASN A 348 -15.05 -9.03 8.50
C ASN A 348 -13.58 -8.56 8.63
N LEU A 349 -12.64 -9.31 8.04
CA LEU A 349 -11.23 -8.99 7.98
C LEU A 349 -10.76 -9.01 6.52
N GLN A 350 -9.75 -8.21 6.19
CA GLN A 350 -9.20 -8.15 4.85
C GLN A 350 -7.92 -8.98 4.75
N LEU A 351 -7.90 -9.92 3.81
CA LEU A 351 -6.71 -10.67 3.46
C LEU A 351 -5.85 -9.86 2.49
N ASN A 352 -4.55 -9.73 2.76
CA ASN A 352 -3.63 -8.93 1.95
C ASN A 352 -2.39 -9.74 1.54
N GLY A 353 -2.19 -9.92 0.24
CA GLY A 353 -0.94 -10.42 -0.30
C GLY A 353 0.15 -9.33 -0.29
N ALA A 354 1.35 -9.67 0.16
CA ALA A 354 2.50 -8.76 0.17
C ALA A 354 3.81 -9.48 -0.15
N GLY A 355 4.87 -8.71 -0.39
CA GLY A 355 6.15 -9.29 -0.79
C GLY A 355 6.12 -9.89 -2.19
N ILE A 356 5.13 -9.54 -2.99
CA ILE A 356 4.95 -9.96 -4.38
C ILE A 356 6.03 -9.32 -5.23
N ARG A 357 6.69 -10.14 -6.09
CA ARG A 357 7.82 -9.69 -6.90
C ARG A 357 7.63 -9.90 -8.39
N ASP A 358 6.55 -10.57 -8.81
CA ASP A 358 6.27 -10.91 -10.19
C ASP A 358 4.76 -11.00 -10.48
N ALA A 359 4.42 -11.15 -11.75
CA ALA A 359 3.05 -11.27 -12.23
C ALA A 359 2.32 -12.51 -11.69
N GLN A 360 3.05 -13.59 -11.37
CA GLN A 360 2.44 -14.81 -10.83
C GLN A 360 1.94 -14.59 -9.40
N GLY A 361 2.72 -13.89 -8.57
CA GLY A 361 2.29 -13.51 -7.23
C GLY A 361 1.00 -12.68 -7.23
N VAL A 362 0.80 -11.78 -8.23
CA VAL A 362 -0.47 -11.07 -8.41
C VAL A 362 -1.62 -12.06 -8.69
N ARG A 363 -1.41 -13.05 -9.58
CA ARG A 363 -2.42 -14.06 -9.91
C ARG A 363 -2.81 -14.94 -8.73
N ASN A 364 -1.84 -15.30 -7.89
CA ASN A 364 -2.09 -16.12 -6.70
C ASN A 364 -3.04 -15.46 -5.69
N ASN A 365 -3.21 -14.13 -5.78
CA ASN A 365 -4.08 -13.33 -4.93
C ASN A 365 -5.40 -12.94 -5.65
N PHE A 366 -5.68 -13.47 -6.84
CA PHE A 366 -6.88 -13.10 -7.59
C PHE A 366 -8.01 -14.08 -7.34
N THR A 367 -9.23 -13.56 -7.17
CA THR A 367 -10.48 -14.34 -7.13
C THR A 367 -11.64 -13.54 -7.71
N THR A 368 -12.61 -14.25 -8.25
CA THR A 368 -13.91 -13.71 -8.64
C THR A 368 -14.96 -13.84 -7.53
N ASP A 369 -14.60 -14.46 -6.42
CA ASP A 369 -15.47 -14.58 -5.25
C ASP A 369 -15.68 -13.20 -4.60
N MET A 370 -16.94 -12.82 -4.46
CA MET A 370 -17.35 -11.53 -3.91
C MET A 370 -17.53 -11.54 -2.39
N ALA A 371 -17.39 -12.70 -1.75
CA ALA A 371 -17.75 -12.89 -0.33
C ALA A 371 -16.89 -12.06 0.63
N LEU A 372 -15.59 -11.91 0.32
CA LEU A 372 -14.64 -11.13 1.12
C LEU A 372 -13.76 -10.25 0.22
N PRO A 373 -13.39 -9.05 0.69
CA PRO A 373 -12.43 -8.24 -0.02
C PRO A 373 -11.03 -8.88 0.03
N VAL A 374 -10.45 -9.10 -1.14
CA VAL A 374 -9.06 -9.50 -1.30
C VAL A 374 -8.23 -8.28 -1.65
N THR A 375 -7.13 -8.10 -0.94
CA THR A 375 -6.20 -7.02 -1.19
C THR A 375 -4.79 -7.56 -1.46
N PHE A 376 -3.97 -6.80 -2.16
CA PHE A 376 -2.53 -7.07 -2.27
C PHE A 376 -1.77 -5.77 -2.50
N THR A 377 -0.49 -5.76 -2.16
CA THR A 377 0.37 -4.58 -2.31
C THR A 377 1.60 -4.91 -3.14
N ILE A 378 1.88 -4.06 -4.14
CA ILE A 378 2.95 -4.27 -5.12
C ILE A 378 3.68 -2.97 -5.46
N MET A 379 4.90 -3.11 -5.95
CA MET A 379 5.71 -2.00 -6.46
C MET A 379 5.36 -1.68 -7.92
N PRO A 380 5.68 -0.47 -8.42
CA PRO A 380 5.48 -0.09 -9.82
C PRO A 380 6.09 -1.06 -10.84
N GLU A 381 7.24 -1.65 -10.52
CA GLU A 381 7.92 -2.64 -11.37
C GLU A 381 7.08 -3.90 -11.58
N VAL A 382 6.37 -4.34 -10.53
CA VAL A 382 5.46 -5.50 -10.62
C VAL A 382 4.22 -5.18 -11.44
N VAL A 383 3.71 -3.93 -11.38
CA VAL A 383 2.62 -3.46 -12.25
C VAL A 383 3.04 -3.57 -13.72
N LYS A 384 4.24 -3.09 -14.06
CA LYS A 384 4.80 -3.16 -15.43
C LYS A 384 4.97 -4.60 -15.90
N ASP A 385 5.54 -5.48 -15.05
CA ASP A 385 5.70 -6.91 -15.35
C ASP A 385 4.33 -7.59 -15.59
N PHE A 386 3.34 -7.26 -14.75
CA PHE A 386 2.01 -7.80 -14.88
C PHE A 386 1.30 -7.36 -16.18
N ASP A 387 1.43 -6.09 -16.55
CA ASP A 387 0.87 -5.59 -17.82
C ASP A 387 1.54 -6.22 -19.05
N ALA A 388 2.85 -6.42 -19.01
CA ALA A 388 3.60 -7.08 -20.08
C ALA A 388 3.33 -8.58 -20.19
N ASN A 389 2.84 -9.24 -19.12
CA ASN A 389 2.64 -10.69 -19.09
C ASN A 389 1.35 -11.09 -19.86
N PRO A 390 1.42 -11.97 -20.87
CA PRO A 390 0.27 -12.33 -21.70
C PRO A 390 -0.79 -13.18 -20.99
N LYS A 391 -0.44 -13.83 -19.86
CA LYS A 391 -1.39 -14.69 -19.16
C LYS A 391 -2.55 -13.87 -18.57
N PRO A 392 -3.80 -14.33 -18.71
CA PRO A 392 -4.96 -13.65 -18.11
C PRO A 392 -4.98 -13.76 -16.59
N LEU A 393 -5.77 -12.88 -15.95
CA LEU A 393 -6.23 -13.11 -14.58
C LEU A 393 -7.26 -14.23 -14.59
N VAL A 394 -7.03 -15.24 -13.78
CA VAL A 394 -7.96 -16.36 -13.58
C VAL A 394 -8.19 -16.55 -12.08
N ASP A 395 -9.38 -16.97 -11.71
CA ASP A 395 -9.65 -17.31 -10.32
C ASP A 395 -8.89 -18.60 -9.97
N ALA A 396 -7.91 -18.47 -9.10
CA ALA A 396 -7.12 -19.61 -8.61
C ALA A 396 -7.49 -19.98 -7.17
N MET A 397 -8.39 -19.22 -6.52
CA MET A 397 -8.68 -19.37 -5.09
C MET A 397 -9.40 -20.68 -4.77
N HIS A 398 -10.19 -21.19 -5.71
CA HIS A 398 -11.03 -22.38 -5.54
C HIS A 398 -10.54 -23.61 -6.31
N ASP A 399 -9.39 -23.51 -7.00
CA ASP A 399 -8.85 -24.65 -7.74
C ASP A 399 -8.51 -25.80 -6.79
N GLU A 400 -8.91 -27.01 -7.17
CA GLU A 400 -8.48 -28.22 -6.49
C GLU A 400 -7.01 -28.51 -6.80
N ILE A 401 -6.28 -28.99 -5.80
CA ILE A 401 -4.89 -29.36 -5.94
C ILE A 401 -4.81 -30.89 -6.00
N PRO A 402 -4.12 -31.44 -7.01
CA PRO A 402 -3.90 -32.90 -7.09
C PRO A 402 -3.27 -33.43 -5.80
N ALA A 403 -3.72 -34.62 -5.35
CA ALA A 403 -3.19 -35.27 -4.15
C ALA A 403 -1.66 -35.47 -4.22
N ALA A 404 -1.13 -35.78 -5.41
CA ALA A 404 0.30 -35.92 -5.61
C ALA A 404 1.08 -34.63 -5.37
N ASP A 405 0.52 -33.44 -5.70
CA ASP A 405 1.13 -32.15 -5.40
C ASP A 405 1.09 -31.86 -3.89
N MET A 406 -0.03 -32.19 -3.23
CA MET A 406 -0.11 -32.10 -1.76
C MET A 406 0.89 -32.99 -1.04
N ASP A 407 1.13 -34.19 -1.55
CA ASP A 407 2.14 -35.11 -0.99
C ASP A 407 3.55 -34.54 -1.10
N ILE A 408 3.87 -33.82 -2.17
CA ILE A 408 5.14 -33.12 -2.34
C ILE A 408 5.22 -31.93 -1.38
N LEU A 409 4.20 -31.08 -1.32
CA LEU A 409 4.12 -29.94 -0.40
C LEU A 409 4.31 -30.38 1.06
N ASN A 410 3.68 -31.49 1.48
CA ASN A 410 3.75 -32.02 2.83
C ASN A 410 5.15 -32.57 3.23
N LYS A 411 6.05 -32.77 2.28
CA LYS A 411 7.45 -33.07 2.57
C LYS A 411 8.25 -31.82 2.92
N SER A 412 7.82 -30.64 2.52
CA SER A 412 8.44 -29.36 2.87
C SER A 412 8.16 -29.00 4.32
N LYS A 413 9.20 -28.79 5.12
CA LYS A 413 9.07 -28.30 6.50
C LYS A 413 8.48 -26.89 6.54
N ILE A 414 8.92 -26.03 5.61
CA ILE A 414 8.40 -24.66 5.51
C ILE A 414 6.89 -24.68 5.22
N PHE A 415 6.44 -25.54 4.27
CA PHE A 415 5.00 -25.68 4.00
C PHE A 415 4.23 -26.13 5.23
N ARG A 416 4.65 -27.20 5.88
CA ARG A 416 3.94 -27.74 7.05
C ARG A 416 3.83 -26.69 8.16
N GLN A 417 4.92 -26.03 8.51
CA GLN A 417 4.94 -24.98 9.52
C GLN A 417 4.07 -23.76 9.15
N ALA A 418 3.94 -23.46 7.86
CA ALA A 418 3.12 -22.34 7.41
C ALA A 418 1.64 -22.71 7.25
N TYR A 419 1.35 -23.96 6.88
CA TYR A 419 -0.01 -24.41 6.56
C TYR A 419 -0.73 -25.04 7.74
N TYR A 420 -0.05 -25.85 8.57
CA TYR A 420 -0.63 -26.51 9.74
C TYR A 420 -0.37 -25.70 11.01
N GLU A 421 -1.42 -25.23 11.67
CA GLU A 421 -1.34 -24.32 12.81
C GLU A 421 -0.52 -24.90 13.97
N GLU A 422 -0.64 -26.21 14.22
CA GLU A 422 0.03 -26.96 15.29
C GLU A 422 1.54 -27.16 15.05
N GLU A 423 2.00 -27.06 13.80
CA GLU A 423 3.43 -27.21 13.48
C GLU A 423 4.19 -25.88 13.55
N PHE A 424 3.49 -24.74 13.66
CA PHE A 424 4.14 -23.44 13.73
C PHE A 424 4.63 -23.11 15.14
N PRO A 425 5.90 -22.73 15.32
CA PRO A 425 6.48 -22.45 16.64
C PRO A 425 6.07 -21.06 17.16
N TRP A 426 4.78 -20.88 17.48
CA TRP A 426 4.20 -19.57 17.86
C TRP A 426 4.92 -18.92 19.04
N ASP A 427 5.28 -19.67 20.08
CA ASP A 427 5.98 -19.15 21.26
C ASP A 427 7.48 -18.91 21.00
N ASN A 428 8.02 -19.42 19.91
CA ASN A 428 9.40 -19.26 19.47
C ASN A 428 9.49 -18.86 18.00
N ILE A 429 8.79 -17.80 17.63
CA ILE A 429 8.61 -17.34 16.24
C ILE A 429 9.94 -17.07 15.52
N ARG A 430 10.99 -16.68 16.25
CA ARG A 430 12.34 -16.48 15.70
C ARG A 430 13.01 -17.79 15.27
N SER A 431 12.44 -18.96 15.54
CA SER A 431 12.90 -20.24 14.98
C SER A 431 12.35 -20.53 13.58
N PHE A 432 11.42 -19.69 13.06
CA PHE A 432 10.89 -19.83 11.71
C PHE A 432 11.68 -18.95 10.72
N PRO A 433 12.45 -19.55 9.79
CA PRO A 433 13.42 -18.82 8.97
C PRO A 433 12.83 -17.69 8.11
N PRO A 434 11.65 -17.81 7.45
CA PRO A 434 11.06 -16.71 6.71
C PRO A 434 10.78 -15.45 7.56
N TYR A 435 10.35 -15.66 8.82
CA TYR A 435 10.13 -14.57 9.77
C TYR A 435 11.45 -13.89 10.17
N CYS A 436 12.49 -14.68 10.49
CA CYS A 436 13.80 -14.15 10.83
C CYS A 436 14.36 -13.27 9.72
N LEU A 437 14.42 -13.77 8.50
CA LEU A 437 14.97 -13.03 7.36
C LEU A 437 14.27 -11.68 7.16
N MET A 438 12.94 -11.64 7.28
CA MET A 438 12.19 -10.40 7.12
C MET A 438 12.48 -9.42 8.24
N MET A 439 12.50 -9.88 9.48
CA MET A 439 12.76 -9.01 10.63
C MET A 439 14.20 -8.49 10.63
N ASP A 440 15.18 -9.35 10.30
CA ASP A 440 16.59 -8.95 10.20
C ASP A 440 16.77 -7.85 9.14
N LYS A 441 16.15 -7.97 7.96
CA LYS A 441 16.16 -6.91 6.93
C LYS A 441 15.49 -5.62 7.39
N PHE A 442 14.43 -5.70 8.19
CA PHE A 442 13.79 -4.50 8.74
C PHE A 442 14.66 -3.85 9.80
N GLU A 443 15.31 -4.64 10.66
CA GLU A 443 16.24 -4.15 11.66
C GLU A 443 17.48 -3.50 11.01
N GLU A 444 18.07 -4.12 9.99
CA GLU A 444 19.17 -3.55 9.21
C GLU A 444 18.79 -2.20 8.57
N ALA A 445 17.62 -2.10 7.98
CA ALA A 445 17.13 -0.87 7.37
C ALA A 445 16.87 0.23 8.41
N TYR A 446 16.32 -0.15 9.57
CA TYR A 446 16.09 0.75 10.71
C TYR A 446 17.43 1.27 11.26
N ASP A 447 18.40 0.38 11.50
CA ASP A 447 19.73 0.74 12.00
C ASP A 447 20.49 1.62 11.02
N ALA A 448 20.33 1.41 9.71
CA ALA A 448 20.90 2.28 8.69
C ALA A 448 20.32 3.71 8.71
N CYS A 449 19.04 3.86 9.07
CA CYS A 449 18.44 5.18 9.29
C CYS A 449 18.99 5.84 10.56
N ILE A 450 19.13 5.09 11.66
CA ILE A 450 19.72 5.58 12.92
C ILE A 450 21.15 6.07 12.68
N ALA A 451 22.00 5.24 12.08
CA ALA A 451 23.39 5.60 11.77
C ALA A 451 23.50 6.88 10.92
N ALA A 452 22.59 7.05 9.95
CA ALA A 452 22.58 8.26 9.12
C ALA A 452 22.09 9.53 9.85
N LEU A 453 21.47 9.42 11.01
CA LEU A 453 21.02 10.55 11.83
C LEU A 453 22.08 10.91 12.90
N GLU A 454 23.00 10.00 13.20
CA GLU A 454 24.09 10.17 14.17
C GLU A 454 25.37 10.73 13.54
N GLY A 455 25.56 10.52 12.24
CA GLY A 455 26.71 10.99 11.46
C GLY A 455 26.46 12.29 10.75
#